data_d18b9215ea807cb204f6ba3b5afb8de7
#
_entry.id   d18b9215ea807cb204f6ba3b5afb8de7
#
_cell.length_a   1.000
_cell.length_b   1.000
_cell.length_c   1.000
_cell.angle_alpha   90.00
_cell.angle_beta   90.00
_cell.angle_gamma   90.00
#
_symmetry.space_group_name_H-M   'P 1'
#
loop_
_entity.id
_entity.type
_entity.pdbx_description
1 polymer ?
#
loop_
_entity_poly.entity_id
_entity_poly.type
_entity_poly.pdbx_seq_one_letter_code
_entity_poly.pdbx_strand_id
1 'polypeptide(L)'
;MQKKKPSPFLDRVSDVLRTRHYSIRTERSYLDWIKRFILFHNKQHPQKMGADEVVQFLTFLAVKRNVSPSTQNQALNALVFLYKQVLNQPIDELHGAVRAKKKKKLPTVLTNDEISRLLRQLDGVYWLAACLMYGSGLRLMECLRLRVMNLDFDRKAIFVMNGKGGKDRIVTLADQLLIPLKRHLEYVKNLHEKDLTDGFGEVYLPYALERKYPNASKQWHWQYVFAAAERSPDPRTGEIRRHHVHEKTLQRAVRVAVRRAEINKPASCHTLRHYAE
;
A
#
# COMPACT_ATOMS: atom_id res chain seq x y z
N MET A 1 2.38 -26.70 -7.89
CA MET A 1 1.76 -25.46 -8.39
C MET A 1 1.94 -25.38 -9.90
N GLN A 2 0.87 -25.50 -10.67
CA GLN A 2 0.95 -25.36 -12.14
C GLN A 2 1.36 -23.92 -12.48
N LYS A 3 2.50 -23.76 -13.18
CA LYS A 3 2.89 -22.49 -13.78
C LYS A 3 1.80 -22.07 -14.76
N LYS A 4 1.07 -20.98 -14.47
CA LYS A 4 0.10 -20.40 -15.41
C LYS A 4 0.81 -20.15 -16.74
N LYS A 5 0.25 -20.66 -17.85
CA LYS A 5 0.74 -20.35 -19.20
C LYS A 5 0.84 -18.84 -19.37
N PRO A 6 1.99 -18.32 -19.81
CA PRO A 6 2.16 -16.88 -20.05
C PRO A 6 1.12 -16.41 -21.09
N SER A 7 0.57 -15.23 -20.88
CA SER A 7 -0.31 -14.58 -21.84
C SER A 7 0.44 -13.38 -22.40
N PRO A 8 0.96 -13.45 -23.64
CA PRO A 8 1.77 -12.37 -24.22
C PRO A 8 1.10 -11.00 -24.15
N PHE A 9 -0.23 -10.98 -24.25
CA PHE A 9 -1.01 -9.76 -24.13
C PHE A 9 -0.98 -9.19 -22.70
N LEU A 10 -1.21 -10.02 -21.68
CA LEU A 10 -1.16 -9.55 -20.29
C LEU A 10 0.26 -9.19 -19.85
N ASP A 11 1.27 -9.86 -20.39
CA ASP A 11 2.67 -9.50 -20.16
C ASP A 11 2.98 -8.12 -20.72
N ARG A 12 2.52 -7.80 -21.96
CA ARG A 12 2.60 -6.46 -22.54
C ARG A 12 1.91 -5.40 -21.67
N VAL A 13 0.71 -5.70 -21.13
CA VAL A 13 0.02 -4.77 -20.20
C VAL A 13 0.87 -4.52 -18.95
N SER A 14 1.47 -5.59 -18.39
CA SER A 14 2.37 -5.50 -17.25
C SER A 14 3.58 -4.60 -17.55
N ASP A 15 4.21 -4.78 -18.70
CA ASP A 15 5.38 -3.99 -19.10
C ASP A 15 5.04 -2.51 -19.24
N VAL A 16 3.90 -2.16 -19.85
CA VAL A 16 3.44 -0.75 -19.95
C VAL A 16 3.17 -0.17 -18.57
N LEU A 17 2.58 -0.94 -17.63
CA LEU A 17 2.38 -0.50 -16.25
C LEU A 17 3.71 -0.24 -15.53
N ARG A 18 4.70 -1.13 -15.71
CA ARG A 18 6.04 -1.00 -15.13
C ARG A 18 6.83 0.17 -15.71
N THR A 19 6.79 0.36 -17.02
CA THR A 19 7.41 1.51 -17.70
C THR A 19 6.88 2.84 -17.18
N ARG A 20 5.60 2.87 -16.79
CA ARG A 20 4.96 4.05 -16.18
C ARG A 20 5.06 4.09 -14.64
N HIS A 21 5.92 3.28 -14.05
CA HIS A 21 6.19 3.23 -12.61
C HIS A 21 4.96 2.96 -11.72
N TYR A 22 3.95 2.24 -12.22
CA TYR A 22 2.83 1.84 -11.38
C TYR A 22 3.26 0.86 -10.28
N SER A 23 2.62 0.97 -9.12
CA SER A 23 2.90 0.06 -8.01
C SER A 23 2.51 -1.38 -8.36
N ILE A 24 3.21 -2.37 -7.79
CA ILE A 24 2.87 -3.80 -7.93
C ILE A 24 1.39 -4.07 -7.59
N ARG A 25 0.85 -3.36 -6.61
CA ARG A 25 -0.56 -3.49 -6.21
C ARG A 25 -1.51 -3.01 -7.30
N THR A 26 -1.19 -1.89 -7.95
CA THR A 26 -1.96 -1.36 -9.09
C THR A 26 -1.83 -2.30 -10.29
N GLU A 27 -0.62 -2.76 -10.60
CA GLU A 27 -0.35 -3.74 -11.66
C GLU A 27 -1.23 -4.99 -11.49
N ARG A 28 -1.18 -5.63 -10.32
CA ARG A 28 -2.01 -6.81 -10.02
C ARG A 28 -3.51 -6.55 -10.14
N SER A 29 -3.96 -5.40 -9.64
CA SER A 29 -5.37 -5.03 -9.70
C SER A 29 -5.84 -4.79 -11.13
N TYR A 30 -5.05 -4.09 -11.95
CA TYR A 30 -5.41 -3.80 -13.34
C TYR A 30 -5.39 -5.07 -14.19
N LEU A 31 -4.37 -5.91 -14.04
CA LEU A 31 -4.32 -7.21 -14.72
C LEU A 31 -5.51 -8.11 -14.36
N ASP A 32 -5.94 -8.13 -13.09
CA ASP A 32 -7.09 -8.91 -12.66
C ASP A 32 -8.40 -8.39 -13.30
N TRP A 33 -8.62 -7.07 -13.32
CA TRP A 33 -9.80 -6.48 -13.97
C TRP A 33 -9.81 -6.71 -15.48
N ILE A 34 -8.68 -6.54 -16.16
CA ILE A 34 -8.54 -6.80 -17.60
C ILE A 34 -8.81 -8.27 -17.91
N LYS A 35 -8.25 -9.18 -17.10
CA LYS A 35 -8.52 -10.61 -17.24
C LYS A 35 -9.99 -10.94 -17.07
N ARG A 36 -10.67 -10.37 -16.07
CA ARG A 36 -12.13 -10.56 -15.85
C ARG A 36 -12.94 -10.05 -17.02
N PHE A 37 -12.58 -8.91 -17.60
CA PHE A 37 -13.21 -8.34 -18.78
C PHE A 37 -13.08 -9.28 -19.98
N ILE A 38 -11.89 -9.78 -20.29
CA ILE A 38 -11.63 -10.73 -21.36
C ILE A 38 -12.43 -12.03 -21.17
N LEU A 39 -12.49 -12.54 -19.94
CA LEU A 39 -13.23 -13.76 -19.63
C LEU A 39 -14.75 -13.55 -19.76
N PHE A 40 -15.26 -12.39 -19.40
CA PHE A 40 -16.69 -12.04 -19.52
C PHE A 40 -17.14 -12.04 -20.99
N HIS A 41 -16.28 -11.59 -21.90
CA HIS A 41 -16.50 -11.60 -23.33
C HIS A 41 -15.91 -12.85 -24.02
N ASN A 42 -16.05 -14.03 -23.41
CA ASN A 42 -15.68 -15.32 -23.99
C ASN A 42 -14.25 -15.39 -24.54
N LYS A 43 -13.29 -14.75 -23.86
CA LYS A 43 -11.88 -14.65 -24.24
C LYS A 43 -11.64 -13.91 -25.56
N GLN A 44 -12.57 -13.05 -25.99
CA GLN A 44 -12.36 -12.17 -27.13
C GLN A 44 -11.18 -11.21 -26.84
N HIS A 45 -10.35 -10.97 -27.86
CA HIS A 45 -9.20 -10.08 -27.69
C HIS A 45 -9.68 -8.61 -27.56
N PRO A 46 -9.21 -7.82 -26.56
CA PRO A 46 -9.67 -6.47 -26.32
C PRO A 46 -9.59 -5.52 -27.51
N GLN A 47 -8.68 -5.75 -28.43
CA GLN A 47 -8.54 -4.97 -29.67
C GLN A 47 -9.77 -5.07 -30.60
N LYS A 48 -10.56 -6.14 -30.45
CA LYS A 48 -11.83 -6.36 -31.21
C LYS A 48 -13.07 -5.94 -30.43
N MET A 49 -12.88 -5.30 -29.29
CA MET A 49 -13.94 -4.81 -28.39
C MET A 49 -13.81 -3.30 -28.24
N GLY A 50 -14.89 -2.63 -27.86
CA GLY A 50 -14.91 -1.17 -27.73
C GLY A 50 -15.68 -0.67 -26.52
N ALA A 51 -16.31 0.49 -26.68
CA ALA A 51 -17.10 1.15 -25.65
C ALA A 51 -18.27 0.32 -25.18
N ASP A 52 -18.99 -0.33 -26.10
CA ASP A 52 -20.18 -1.12 -25.80
C ASP A 52 -19.87 -2.31 -24.89
N GLU A 53 -18.80 -3.04 -25.17
CA GLU A 53 -18.35 -4.16 -24.35
C GLU A 53 -17.92 -3.70 -22.96
N VAL A 54 -17.27 -2.56 -22.87
CA VAL A 54 -16.92 -1.97 -21.56
C VAL A 54 -18.18 -1.61 -20.77
N VAL A 55 -19.17 -0.99 -21.40
CA VAL A 55 -20.46 -0.65 -20.78
C VAL A 55 -21.19 -1.91 -20.32
N GLN A 56 -21.28 -2.95 -21.16
CA GLN A 56 -21.89 -4.24 -20.81
C GLN A 56 -21.22 -4.87 -19.58
N PHE A 57 -19.90 -4.91 -19.56
CA PHE A 57 -19.16 -5.46 -18.40
C PHE A 57 -19.39 -4.66 -17.13
N LEU A 58 -19.33 -3.33 -17.18
CA LEU A 58 -19.57 -2.47 -16.02
C LEU A 58 -21.02 -2.56 -15.52
N THR A 59 -21.97 -2.68 -16.43
CA THR A 59 -23.39 -2.92 -16.11
C THR A 59 -23.56 -4.28 -15.43
N PHE A 60 -22.92 -5.33 -15.95
CA PHE A 60 -22.91 -6.64 -15.30
C PHE A 60 -22.33 -6.58 -13.88
N LEU A 61 -21.23 -5.85 -13.67
CA LEU A 61 -20.66 -5.66 -12.34
C LEU A 61 -21.62 -4.96 -11.39
N ALA A 62 -22.31 -3.92 -11.87
CA ALA A 62 -23.23 -3.14 -11.04
C ALA A 62 -24.51 -3.93 -10.74
N VAL A 63 -25.17 -4.49 -11.78
CA VAL A 63 -26.52 -5.07 -11.67
C VAL A 63 -26.48 -6.52 -11.20
N LYS A 64 -25.64 -7.36 -11.83
CA LYS A 64 -25.60 -8.80 -11.53
C LYS A 64 -24.65 -9.15 -10.37
N ARG A 65 -23.56 -8.41 -10.22
CA ARG A 65 -22.56 -8.66 -9.16
C ARG A 65 -22.71 -7.72 -7.96
N ASN A 66 -23.60 -6.73 -8.04
CA ASN A 66 -23.88 -5.75 -6.98
C ASN A 66 -22.63 -5.15 -6.34
N VAL A 67 -21.61 -4.83 -7.17
CA VAL A 67 -20.37 -4.26 -6.66
C VAL A 67 -20.56 -2.81 -6.23
N SER A 68 -19.73 -2.36 -5.28
CA SER A 68 -19.78 -0.96 -4.86
C SER A 68 -19.36 0.00 -5.99
N PRO A 69 -19.85 1.26 -6.00
CA PRO A 69 -19.43 2.29 -6.96
C PRO A 69 -17.91 2.46 -7.03
N SER A 70 -17.21 2.27 -5.92
CA SER A 70 -15.74 2.33 -5.86
C SER A 70 -15.08 1.20 -6.63
N THR A 71 -15.62 -0.01 -6.52
CA THR A 71 -15.16 -1.22 -7.21
C THR A 71 -15.39 -1.12 -8.70
N GLN A 72 -16.59 -0.64 -9.11
CA GLN A 72 -16.93 -0.41 -10.52
C GLN A 72 -15.98 0.62 -11.15
N ASN A 73 -15.72 1.74 -10.46
CA ASN A 73 -14.80 2.76 -10.94
C ASN A 73 -13.33 2.26 -10.99
N GLN A 74 -12.95 1.31 -10.16
CA GLN A 74 -11.64 0.68 -10.26
C GLN A 74 -11.52 -0.19 -11.51
N ALA A 75 -12.56 -0.95 -11.85
CA ALA A 75 -12.62 -1.71 -13.09
C ALA A 75 -12.57 -0.78 -14.30
N LEU A 76 -13.38 0.29 -14.31
CA LEU A 76 -13.36 1.30 -15.36
C LEU A 76 -11.95 1.89 -15.56
N ASN A 77 -11.28 2.31 -14.50
CA ASN A 77 -9.93 2.87 -14.59
C ASN A 77 -8.93 1.89 -15.21
N ALA A 78 -9.04 0.59 -14.90
CA ALA A 78 -8.19 -0.44 -15.49
C ALA A 78 -8.46 -0.61 -16.99
N LEU A 79 -9.72 -0.54 -17.43
CA LEU A 79 -10.12 -0.64 -18.84
C LEU A 79 -9.75 0.63 -19.63
N VAL A 80 -9.97 1.81 -19.06
CA VAL A 80 -9.50 3.08 -19.67
C VAL A 80 -7.98 3.07 -19.86
N PHE A 81 -7.23 2.58 -18.87
CA PHE A 81 -5.78 2.41 -18.99
C PHE A 81 -5.44 1.45 -20.14
N LEU A 82 -6.11 0.29 -20.22
CA LEU A 82 -5.90 -0.69 -21.27
C LEU A 82 -6.07 -0.08 -22.66
N TYR A 83 -7.22 0.51 -22.90
CA TYR A 83 -7.55 1.06 -24.22
C TYR A 83 -6.67 2.28 -24.58
N LYS A 84 -6.48 3.22 -23.66
CA LYS A 84 -5.73 4.44 -23.90
C LYS A 84 -4.23 4.21 -23.98
N GLN A 85 -3.66 3.37 -23.11
CA GLN A 85 -2.20 3.31 -22.93
C GLN A 85 -1.57 2.05 -23.54
N VAL A 86 -2.33 0.98 -23.75
CA VAL A 86 -1.80 -0.29 -24.27
C VAL A 86 -2.24 -0.51 -25.73
N LEU A 87 -3.51 -0.22 -26.02
CA LEU A 87 -4.08 -0.46 -27.34
C LEU A 87 -4.02 0.78 -28.26
N ASN A 88 -3.75 1.97 -27.71
CA ASN A 88 -3.81 3.26 -28.41
C ASN A 88 -5.16 3.50 -29.10
N GLN A 89 -6.24 3.02 -28.51
CA GLN A 89 -7.62 3.17 -28.95
C GLN A 89 -8.43 3.85 -27.83
N PRO A 90 -8.33 5.18 -27.65
CA PRO A 90 -9.02 5.87 -26.58
C PRO A 90 -10.54 5.69 -26.73
N ILE A 91 -11.19 5.34 -25.64
CA ILE A 91 -12.65 5.19 -25.59
C ILE A 91 -13.21 6.51 -25.06
N ASP A 92 -13.35 7.52 -25.94
CA ASP A 92 -13.72 8.88 -25.56
C ASP A 92 -15.19 9.01 -25.10
N GLU A 93 -16.07 8.14 -25.55
CA GLU A 93 -17.50 8.16 -25.24
C GLU A 93 -17.84 7.70 -23.80
N LEU A 94 -16.87 7.16 -23.06
CA LEU A 94 -17.11 6.66 -21.68
C LEU A 94 -17.06 7.75 -20.60
N HIS A 95 -16.74 8.99 -20.91
CA HIS A 95 -16.46 10.03 -19.91
C HIS A 95 -17.69 10.50 -19.11
N GLY A 96 -18.90 10.27 -19.55
CA GLY A 96 -20.13 10.74 -18.88
C GLY A 96 -21.02 9.68 -18.26
N ALA A 97 -21.25 8.58 -18.95
CA ALA A 97 -22.38 7.68 -18.68
C ALA A 97 -22.10 6.54 -17.67
N VAL A 98 -20.85 6.11 -17.50
CA VAL A 98 -20.52 4.85 -16.79
C VAL A 98 -19.83 5.05 -15.45
N ARG A 99 -19.46 6.28 -15.10
CA ARG A 99 -18.84 6.54 -13.81
C ARG A 99 -19.86 6.52 -12.68
N ALA A 100 -19.82 5.48 -11.85
CA ALA A 100 -20.72 5.36 -10.72
C ALA A 100 -20.56 6.53 -9.72
N LYS A 101 -21.68 7.18 -9.38
CA LYS A 101 -21.71 8.27 -8.39
C LYS A 101 -21.33 7.74 -7.01
N LYS A 102 -20.27 8.28 -6.43
CA LYS A 102 -19.87 7.95 -5.05
C LYS A 102 -20.62 8.86 -4.08
N LYS A 103 -21.37 8.27 -3.15
CA LYS A 103 -21.85 9.03 -1.99
C LYS A 103 -20.64 9.39 -1.12
N LYS A 104 -20.46 10.67 -0.82
CA LYS A 104 -19.47 11.12 0.16
C LYS A 104 -19.89 10.59 1.53
N LYS A 105 -19.06 9.74 2.13
CA LYS A 105 -19.23 9.34 3.54
C LYS A 105 -18.41 10.28 4.40
N LEU A 106 -18.98 10.76 5.47
CA LEU A 106 -18.24 11.52 6.49
C LEU A 106 -17.16 10.61 7.09
N PRO A 107 -15.96 11.12 7.33
CA PRO A 107 -14.92 10.35 8.00
C PRO A 107 -15.35 10.00 9.42
N THR A 108 -15.00 8.80 9.87
CA THR A 108 -15.16 8.42 11.27
C THR A 108 -14.10 9.14 12.09
N VAL A 109 -14.51 9.89 13.10
CA VAL A 109 -13.62 10.54 14.08
C VAL A 109 -13.86 9.90 15.44
N LEU A 110 -12.76 9.52 16.11
CA LEU A 110 -12.78 9.01 17.48
C LEU A 110 -12.61 10.16 18.48
N THR A 111 -13.11 10.02 19.68
CA THR A 111 -12.79 10.95 20.77
C THR A 111 -11.41 10.63 21.35
N ASN A 112 -10.83 11.55 22.14
CA ASN A 112 -9.55 11.32 22.83
C ASN A 112 -9.61 10.11 23.77
N ASP A 113 -10.74 9.90 24.44
CA ASP A 113 -10.95 8.73 25.28
C ASP A 113 -11.00 7.42 24.46
N GLU A 114 -11.75 7.42 23.35
CA GLU A 114 -11.80 6.24 22.45
C GLU A 114 -10.42 5.88 21.90
N ILE A 115 -9.61 6.90 21.53
CA ILE A 115 -8.23 6.68 21.08
C ILE A 115 -7.37 6.12 22.20
N SER A 116 -7.46 6.70 23.40
CA SER A 116 -6.70 6.24 24.57
C SER A 116 -7.03 4.79 24.90
N ARG A 117 -8.33 4.44 24.90
CA ARG A 117 -8.78 3.05 25.10
C ARG A 117 -8.27 2.11 24.03
N LEU A 118 -8.30 2.53 22.75
CA LEU A 118 -7.78 1.75 21.62
C LEU A 118 -6.28 1.50 21.76
N LEU A 119 -5.49 2.55 22.01
CA LEU A 119 -4.04 2.45 22.12
C LEU A 119 -3.60 1.55 23.28
N ARG A 120 -4.34 1.55 24.41
CA ARG A 120 -4.08 0.63 25.53
C ARG A 120 -4.29 -0.85 25.20
N GLN A 121 -4.98 -1.18 24.11
CA GLN A 121 -5.20 -2.54 23.63
C GLN A 121 -4.13 -3.02 22.62
N LEU A 122 -3.15 -2.17 22.33
CA LEU A 122 -2.06 -2.48 21.42
C LEU A 122 -0.74 -2.57 22.19
N ASP A 123 0.13 -3.47 21.75
CA ASP A 123 1.43 -3.70 22.35
C ASP A 123 2.55 -3.62 21.32
N GLY A 124 3.79 -3.41 21.81
CA GLY A 124 5.03 -3.51 21.05
C GLY A 124 5.02 -2.68 19.77
N VAL A 125 5.40 -3.31 18.67
CA VAL A 125 5.51 -2.67 17.34
C VAL A 125 4.18 -2.10 16.83
N TYR A 126 3.05 -2.73 17.17
CA TYR A 126 1.74 -2.28 16.70
C TYR A 126 1.26 -1.05 17.46
N TRP A 127 1.54 -0.97 18.75
CA TRP A 127 1.29 0.21 19.57
C TRP A 127 2.12 1.40 19.04
N LEU A 128 3.42 1.20 18.85
CA LEU A 128 4.32 2.26 18.38
C LEU A 128 3.91 2.79 17.00
N ALA A 129 3.58 1.88 16.06
CA ALA A 129 3.08 2.27 14.74
C ALA A 129 1.75 3.03 14.81
N ALA A 130 0.82 2.59 15.66
CA ALA A 130 -0.46 3.26 15.85
C ALA A 130 -0.29 4.67 16.46
N CYS A 131 0.60 4.81 17.45
CA CYS A 131 0.94 6.10 18.06
C CYS A 131 1.59 7.06 17.06
N LEU A 132 2.49 6.59 16.19
CA LEU A 132 3.06 7.42 15.12
C LEU A 132 2.01 7.85 14.09
N MET A 133 1.10 6.95 13.72
CA MET A 133 0.01 7.31 12.81
C MET A 133 -0.92 8.36 13.43
N TYR A 134 -1.20 8.26 14.72
CA TYR A 134 -2.03 9.22 15.46
C TYR A 134 -1.31 10.56 15.66
N GLY A 135 -0.11 10.55 16.24
CA GLY A 135 0.59 11.77 16.66
C GLY A 135 1.26 12.53 15.51
N SER A 136 1.63 11.84 14.41
CA SER A 136 2.33 12.45 13.26
C SER A 136 1.49 12.45 11.98
N GLY A 137 0.25 12.01 12.00
CA GLY A 137 -0.64 11.97 10.84
C GLY A 137 -0.15 11.09 9.68
N LEU A 138 0.68 10.07 9.96
CA LEU A 138 1.24 9.19 8.93
C LEU A 138 0.16 8.29 8.33
N ARG A 139 0.20 8.09 7.01
CA ARG A 139 -0.58 7.02 6.37
C ARG A 139 0.01 5.66 6.74
N LEU A 140 -0.82 4.62 6.76
CA LEU A 140 -0.40 3.25 7.08
C LEU A 140 0.90 2.85 6.37
N MET A 141 0.98 3.01 5.06
CA MET A 141 2.16 2.60 4.29
C MET A 141 3.33 3.58 4.42
N GLU A 142 3.08 4.85 4.72
CA GLU A 142 4.13 5.81 5.07
C GLU A 142 4.79 5.39 6.39
N CYS A 143 3.97 5.08 7.41
CA CYS A 143 4.46 4.58 8.70
C CYS A 143 5.27 3.28 8.55
N LEU A 144 4.69 2.25 7.92
CA LEU A 144 5.35 0.95 7.80
C LEU A 144 6.63 0.98 6.95
N ARG A 145 6.73 1.90 6.00
CA ARG A 145 7.90 2.06 5.13
C ARG A 145 8.93 3.05 5.64
N LEU A 146 8.74 3.61 6.83
CA LEU A 146 9.76 4.46 7.44
C LEU A 146 11.08 3.71 7.52
N ARG A 147 12.15 4.40 7.15
CA ARG A 147 13.52 3.96 7.30
C ARG A 147 14.18 4.69 8.46
N VAL A 148 15.24 4.13 8.99
CA VAL A 148 16.02 4.74 10.08
C VAL A 148 16.41 6.17 9.72
N MET A 149 16.89 6.40 8.49
CA MET A 149 17.26 7.73 7.98
C MET A 149 16.11 8.76 7.92
N ASN A 150 14.87 8.31 8.03
CA ASN A 150 13.70 9.21 8.02
C ASN A 150 13.41 9.84 9.39
N LEU A 151 14.12 9.43 10.43
CA LEU A 151 13.90 9.88 11.79
C LEU A 151 15.01 10.86 12.21
N ASP A 152 14.61 12.05 12.61
CA ASP A 152 15.48 13.06 13.20
C ASP A 152 15.06 13.28 14.65
N PHE A 153 15.83 12.71 15.57
CA PHE A 153 15.53 12.78 17.00
C PHE A 153 15.86 14.14 17.60
N ASP A 154 16.85 14.84 17.05
CA ASP A 154 17.28 16.14 17.55
C ASP A 154 16.29 17.22 17.18
N ARG A 155 15.76 17.18 15.93
CA ARG A 155 14.72 18.07 15.46
C ARG A 155 13.31 17.60 15.80
N LYS A 156 13.16 16.41 16.39
CA LYS A 156 11.88 15.74 16.66
C LYS A 156 10.98 15.69 15.41
N ALA A 157 11.57 15.24 14.31
CA ALA A 157 10.94 15.28 13.00
C ALA A 157 10.99 13.91 12.30
N ILE A 158 10.01 13.67 11.44
CA ILE A 158 9.94 12.51 10.55
C ILE A 158 9.87 13.02 9.11
N PHE A 159 10.79 12.57 8.26
CA PHE A 159 10.81 12.85 6.83
C PHE A 159 9.99 11.80 6.08
N VAL A 160 8.82 12.19 5.60
CA VAL A 160 7.95 11.32 4.80
C VAL A 160 8.32 11.48 3.34
N MET A 161 9.02 10.49 2.81
CA MET A 161 9.46 10.48 1.41
C MET A 161 8.39 9.84 0.50
N ASN A 162 8.23 10.38 -0.72
CA ASN A 162 7.29 9.86 -1.72
C ASN A 162 5.86 9.65 -1.18
N GLY A 163 5.34 10.63 -0.46
CA GLY A 163 3.97 10.63 0.03
C GLY A 163 2.92 10.58 -1.08
N LYS A 164 1.64 10.78 -0.76
CA LYS A 164 0.56 10.79 -1.75
C LYS A 164 0.82 11.86 -2.83
N GLY A 165 0.90 11.40 -4.08
CA GLY A 165 1.24 12.27 -5.23
C GLY A 165 2.73 12.54 -5.40
N GLY A 166 3.61 11.73 -4.79
CA GLY A 166 5.06 11.85 -4.92
C GLY A 166 5.67 13.04 -4.16
N LYS A 167 4.91 13.64 -3.24
CA LYS A 167 5.37 14.82 -2.47
C LYS A 167 5.99 14.39 -1.15
N ASP A 168 7.17 14.94 -0.88
CA ASP A 168 7.83 14.80 0.42
C ASP A 168 7.24 15.82 1.40
N ARG A 169 7.27 15.45 2.68
CA ARG A 169 6.88 16.37 3.77
C ARG A 169 7.58 16.00 5.06
N ILE A 170 7.69 16.98 5.95
CA ILE A 170 8.17 16.78 7.31
C ILE A 170 6.95 16.80 8.23
N VAL A 171 6.94 15.91 9.22
CA VAL A 171 5.93 15.88 10.28
C VAL A 171 6.61 15.76 11.63
N THR A 172 5.94 16.22 12.68
CA THR A 172 6.48 16.21 14.04
C THR A 172 6.52 14.79 14.62
N LEU A 173 7.59 14.46 15.33
CA LEU A 173 7.71 13.30 16.18
C LEU A 173 7.38 13.71 17.63
N ALA A 174 6.31 13.17 18.18
CA ALA A 174 5.86 13.48 19.54
C ALA A 174 6.91 13.03 20.59
N ASP A 175 7.16 13.89 21.60
CA ASP A 175 8.15 13.66 22.68
C ASP A 175 7.96 12.31 23.38
N GLN A 176 6.71 11.93 23.62
CA GLN A 176 6.36 10.67 24.28
C GLN A 176 6.82 9.43 23.51
N LEU A 177 7.11 9.55 22.20
CA LEU A 177 7.54 8.45 21.34
C LEU A 177 9.05 8.37 21.19
N LEU A 178 9.83 9.36 21.65
CA LEU A 178 11.29 9.39 21.49
C LEU A 178 11.95 8.18 22.16
N ILE A 179 11.65 7.94 23.43
CA ILE A 179 12.24 6.81 24.18
C ILE A 179 11.76 5.46 23.65
N PRO A 180 10.44 5.21 23.48
CA PRO A 180 9.95 3.96 22.90
C PRO A 180 10.53 3.66 21.51
N LEU A 181 10.68 4.69 20.67
CA LEU A 181 11.20 4.54 19.33
C LEU A 181 12.70 4.22 19.33
N LYS A 182 13.49 4.87 20.18
CA LYS A 182 14.92 4.55 20.35
C LYS A 182 15.13 3.09 20.80
N ARG A 183 14.38 2.62 21.81
CA ARG A 183 14.41 1.21 22.25
C ARG A 183 14.02 0.24 21.13
N HIS A 184 13.02 0.60 20.36
CA HIS A 184 12.60 -0.20 19.21
C HIS A 184 13.69 -0.27 18.14
N LEU A 185 14.39 0.84 17.86
CA LEU A 185 15.51 0.87 16.92
C LEU A 185 16.70 0.02 17.39
N GLU A 186 16.98 -0.04 18.68
CA GLU A 186 18.00 -0.95 19.24
C GLU A 186 17.64 -2.42 18.94
N TYR A 187 16.38 -2.81 19.17
CA TYR A 187 15.91 -4.14 18.81
C TYR A 187 16.06 -4.43 17.30
N VAL A 188 15.66 -3.48 16.45
CA VAL A 188 15.78 -3.64 14.98
C VAL A 188 17.25 -3.68 14.55
N LYS A 189 18.14 -2.94 15.22
CA LYS A 189 19.57 -2.97 14.95
C LYS A 189 20.16 -4.33 15.24
N ASN A 190 19.86 -4.91 16.40
CA ASN A 190 20.32 -6.26 16.76
C ASN A 190 19.78 -7.31 15.76
N LEU A 191 18.54 -7.15 15.29
CA LEU A 191 17.97 -8.02 14.28
C LEU A 191 18.70 -7.89 12.92
N HIS A 192 19.07 -6.68 12.54
CA HIS A 192 19.85 -6.41 11.33
C HIS A 192 21.27 -6.97 11.42
N GLU A 193 21.96 -6.81 12.55
CA GLU A 193 23.28 -7.37 12.80
C GLU A 193 23.27 -8.90 12.70
N LYS A 194 22.23 -9.54 13.27
CA LYS A 194 22.03 -10.97 13.10
C LYS A 194 21.81 -11.36 11.63
N ASP A 195 21.01 -10.60 10.89
CA ASP A 195 20.81 -10.84 9.46
C ASP A 195 22.14 -10.74 8.67
N LEU A 196 22.99 -9.78 9.00
CA LEU A 196 24.31 -9.63 8.38
C LEU A 196 25.21 -10.83 8.68
N THR A 197 25.22 -11.32 9.93
CA THR A 197 25.96 -12.52 10.33
C THR A 197 25.48 -13.77 9.59
N ASP A 198 24.17 -13.88 9.36
CA ASP A 198 23.56 -14.96 8.58
C ASP A 198 23.80 -14.85 7.05
N GLY A 199 24.55 -13.83 6.58
CA GLY A 199 24.80 -13.58 5.15
C GLY A 199 23.70 -12.81 4.41
N PHE A 200 22.74 -12.24 5.13
CA PHE A 200 21.63 -11.44 4.59
C PHE A 200 21.80 -9.95 4.94
N GLY A 201 20.76 -9.28 5.39
CA GLY A 201 20.79 -7.88 5.86
C GLY A 201 20.42 -6.87 4.78
N GLU A 202 20.09 -7.32 3.58
CA GLU A 202 19.66 -6.44 2.50
C GLU A 202 18.18 -6.07 2.64
N VAL A 203 17.88 -4.81 2.29
CA VAL A 203 16.52 -4.31 2.10
C VAL A 203 16.32 -3.87 0.67
N TYR A 204 15.09 -3.91 0.20
CA TYR A 204 14.72 -3.35 -1.10
C TYR A 204 15.05 -1.86 -1.14
N LEU A 205 15.80 -1.41 -2.13
CA LEU A 205 16.01 0.00 -2.43
C LEU A 205 15.11 0.43 -3.62
N PRO A 206 14.51 1.63 -3.58
CA PRO A 206 13.67 2.09 -4.66
C PRO A 206 14.50 2.45 -5.91
N TYR A 207 13.93 2.15 -7.09
CA TYR A 207 14.47 2.51 -8.41
C TYR A 207 15.90 1.97 -8.66
N ALA A 208 16.77 2.85 -9.16
CA ALA A 208 18.16 2.51 -9.51
C ALA A 208 19.14 2.71 -8.34
N LEU A 209 18.67 2.99 -7.12
CA LEU A 209 19.55 3.26 -5.98
C LEU A 209 20.46 2.09 -5.63
N GLU A 210 19.99 0.87 -5.76
CA GLU A 210 20.79 -0.35 -5.55
C GLU A 210 21.97 -0.41 -6.52
N ARG A 211 21.78 -0.01 -7.77
CA ARG A 211 22.83 0.04 -8.79
C ARG A 211 23.78 1.23 -8.58
N LYS A 212 23.24 2.38 -8.13
CA LYS A 212 24.02 3.58 -7.85
C LYS A 212 24.86 3.46 -6.57
N TYR A 213 24.32 2.76 -5.58
CA TYR A 213 24.93 2.55 -4.26
C TYR A 213 24.87 1.07 -3.88
N PRO A 214 25.78 0.22 -4.41
CA PRO A 214 25.69 -1.25 -4.27
C PRO A 214 25.59 -1.77 -2.83
N ASN A 215 26.23 -1.08 -1.88
CA ASN A 215 26.26 -1.48 -0.47
C ASN A 215 25.14 -0.82 0.37
N ALA A 216 24.34 0.07 -0.20
CA ALA A 216 23.34 0.84 0.55
C ALA A 216 22.24 -0.07 1.12
N SER A 217 21.90 -1.17 0.43
CA SER A 217 20.87 -2.12 0.88
C SER A 217 21.19 -2.76 2.23
N LYS A 218 22.49 -2.88 2.59
CA LYS A 218 22.98 -3.43 3.87
C LYS A 218 23.23 -2.38 4.94
N GLN A 219 23.22 -1.10 4.60
CA GLN A 219 23.53 -0.04 5.56
C GLN A 219 22.37 0.18 6.52
N TRP A 220 22.71 0.46 7.79
CA TRP A 220 21.75 0.65 8.87
C TRP A 220 20.70 1.72 8.58
N HIS A 221 21.09 2.87 8.08
CA HIS A 221 20.16 3.98 7.83
C HIS A 221 19.10 3.69 6.75
N TRP A 222 19.32 2.68 5.88
CA TRP A 222 18.34 2.22 4.91
C TRP A 222 17.38 1.17 5.47
N GLN A 223 17.64 0.60 6.63
CA GLN A 223 16.77 -0.43 7.22
C GLN A 223 15.39 0.15 7.58
N TYR A 224 14.38 -0.73 7.56
CA TYR A 224 13.02 -0.32 7.95
C TYR A 224 12.93 -0.18 9.46
N VAL A 225 12.30 0.92 9.93
CA VAL A 225 11.95 1.10 11.35
C VAL A 225 11.03 -0.03 11.83
N PHE A 226 10.04 -0.38 11.02
CA PHE A 226 9.10 -1.47 11.31
C PHE A 226 9.47 -2.72 10.51
N ALA A 227 10.64 -3.30 10.80
CA ALA A 227 11.11 -4.52 10.16
C ALA A 227 10.17 -5.71 10.46
N ALA A 228 9.94 -6.57 9.47
CA ALA A 228 9.19 -7.81 9.66
C ALA A 228 9.98 -8.79 10.55
N ALA A 229 9.27 -9.62 11.32
CA ALA A 229 9.90 -10.63 12.16
C ALA A 229 10.72 -11.66 11.37
N GLU A 230 10.27 -11.98 10.16
CA GLU A 230 10.91 -12.97 9.28
C GLU A 230 11.37 -12.35 7.97
N ARG A 231 12.41 -12.94 7.39
CA ARG A 231 12.84 -12.66 6.01
C ARG A 231 11.87 -13.32 5.03
N SER A 232 11.71 -12.73 3.86
CA SER A 232 10.84 -13.27 2.82
C SER A 232 11.34 -12.96 1.42
N PRO A 233 10.95 -13.76 0.41
CA PRO A 233 11.34 -13.48 -0.97
C PRO A 233 10.74 -12.16 -1.46
N ASP A 234 11.56 -11.34 -2.10
CA ASP A 234 11.08 -10.17 -2.82
C ASP A 234 10.15 -10.61 -3.96
N PRO A 235 8.95 -10.00 -4.10
CA PRO A 235 7.98 -10.44 -5.09
C PRO A 235 8.36 -10.18 -6.55
N ARG A 236 9.41 -9.38 -6.81
CA ARG A 236 9.92 -9.08 -8.15
C ARG A 236 11.19 -9.84 -8.48
N THR A 237 12.16 -9.85 -7.54
CA THR A 237 13.49 -10.45 -7.78
C THR A 237 13.58 -11.88 -7.26
N GLY A 238 12.77 -12.27 -6.29
CA GLY A 238 12.85 -13.56 -5.59
C GLY A 238 13.94 -13.60 -4.52
N GLU A 239 14.75 -12.57 -4.35
CA GLU A 239 15.80 -12.49 -3.37
C GLU A 239 15.24 -12.45 -1.94
N ILE A 240 15.91 -13.16 -1.03
CA ILE A 240 15.50 -13.21 0.38
C ILE A 240 15.97 -11.95 1.08
N ARG A 241 15.01 -11.13 1.51
CA ARG A 241 15.24 -9.85 2.19
C ARG A 241 14.34 -9.69 3.40
N ARG A 242 14.72 -8.81 4.32
CA ARG A 242 13.81 -8.38 5.39
C ARG A 242 13.01 -7.18 4.94
N HIS A 243 11.69 -7.37 4.82
CA HIS A 243 10.75 -6.31 4.48
C HIS A 243 10.21 -5.62 5.74
N HIS A 244 9.40 -4.59 5.54
CA HIS A 244 8.62 -3.99 6.63
C HIS A 244 7.47 -4.91 7.07
N VAL A 245 6.96 -4.71 8.28
CA VAL A 245 5.74 -5.37 8.78
C VAL A 245 4.63 -5.29 7.73
N HIS A 246 3.95 -6.40 7.50
CA HIS A 246 2.91 -6.48 6.49
C HIS A 246 1.67 -5.66 6.91
N GLU A 247 1.13 -4.86 5.99
CA GLU A 247 -0.01 -3.95 6.28
C GLU A 247 -1.21 -4.63 6.92
N LYS A 248 -1.54 -5.86 6.48
CA LYS A 248 -2.67 -6.62 7.04
C LYS A 248 -2.48 -6.98 8.50
N THR A 249 -1.24 -7.14 8.96
CA THR A 249 -0.95 -7.49 10.35
C THR A 249 -1.29 -6.32 11.27
N LEU A 250 -0.83 -5.10 10.95
CA LEU A 250 -1.20 -3.90 11.72
C LEU A 250 -2.70 -3.60 11.62
N GLN A 251 -3.30 -3.72 10.42
CA GLN A 251 -4.74 -3.55 10.25
C GLN A 251 -5.56 -4.55 11.10
N ARG A 252 -5.08 -5.80 11.22
CA ARG A 252 -5.70 -6.82 12.07
C ARG A 252 -5.56 -6.46 13.55
N ALA A 253 -4.37 -6.05 13.99
CA ALA A 253 -4.12 -5.64 15.36
C ALA A 253 -5.04 -4.47 15.77
N VAL A 254 -5.09 -3.41 14.95
CA VAL A 254 -5.98 -2.26 15.19
C VAL A 254 -7.46 -2.68 15.23
N ARG A 255 -7.91 -3.56 14.32
CA ARG A 255 -9.30 -4.06 14.34
C ARG A 255 -9.63 -4.82 15.61
N VAL A 256 -8.70 -5.63 16.11
CA VAL A 256 -8.86 -6.34 17.39
C VAL A 256 -8.90 -5.35 18.54
N ALA A 257 -8.02 -4.35 18.55
CA ALA A 257 -7.97 -3.30 19.56
C ALA A 257 -9.27 -2.48 19.61
N VAL A 258 -9.83 -2.09 18.47
CA VAL A 258 -11.14 -1.39 18.38
C VAL A 258 -12.24 -2.19 19.07
N ARG A 259 -12.30 -3.52 18.83
CA ARG A 259 -13.30 -4.39 19.47
C ARG A 259 -13.08 -4.52 20.99
N ARG A 260 -11.83 -4.73 21.43
CA ARG A 260 -11.50 -4.84 22.86
C ARG A 260 -11.72 -3.53 23.62
N ALA A 261 -11.56 -2.41 22.95
CA ALA A 261 -11.84 -1.08 23.50
C ALA A 261 -13.33 -0.73 23.48
N GLU A 262 -14.21 -1.64 23.02
CA GLU A 262 -15.67 -1.44 22.93
C GLU A 262 -16.08 -0.18 22.16
N ILE A 263 -15.36 0.09 21.06
CA ILE A 263 -15.63 1.24 20.19
C ILE A 263 -16.65 0.83 19.12
N ASN A 264 -17.85 1.38 19.20
CA ASN A 264 -18.97 1.08 18.29
C ASN A 264 -18.92 1.90 16.97
N LYS A 265 -17.77 2.51 16.65
CA LYS A 265 -17.55 3.24 15.41
C LYS A 265 -16.71 2.41 14.42
N PRO A 266 -16.91 2.55 13.09
CA PRO A 266 -16.12 1.83 12.09
C PRO A 266 -14.69 2.41 12.01
N ALA A 267 -13.88 2.14 13.02
CA ALA A 267 -12.50 2.62 13.13
C ALA A 267 -11.50 1.68 12.45
N SER A 268 -10.44 2.26 11.92
CA SER A 268 -9.36 1.57 11.21
C SER A 268 -8.04 2.33 11.40
N CYS A 269 -6.93 1.80 10.86
CA CYS A 269 -5.66 2.53 10.82
C CYS A 269 -5.80 3.93 10.20
N HIS A 270 -6.69 4.10 9.23
CA HIS A 270 -6.89 5.42 8.62
C HIS A 270 -7.59 6.42 9.56
N THR A 271 -8.42 5.92 10.45
CA THR A 271 -9.13 6.74 11.44
C THR A 271 -8.17 7.40 12.43
N LEU A 272 -7.09 6.71 12.82
CA LEU A 272 -6.06 7.27 13.71
C LEU A 272 -5.44 8.56 13.17
N ARG A 273 -5.36 8.69 11.85
CA ARG A 273 -4.74 9.83 11.20
C ARG A 273 -5.62 11.09 11.20
N HIS A 274 -6.94 10.97 11.27
CA HIS A 274 -7.86 12.12 11.18
C HIS A 274 -7.77 13.10 12.35
N TYR A 275 -6.94 12.81 13.33
CA TYR A 275 -6.70 13.68 14.49
C TYR A 275 -5.52 14.64 14.32
N ALA A 276 -4.64 14.38 13.34
CA ALA A 276 -3.44 15.18 13.11
C ALA A 276 -3.68 16.31 12.08
N GLU A 277 -4.91 16.49 11.67
CA GLU A 277 -5.41 17.62 10.87
C GLU A 277 -6.17 18.57 11.84
#